data_feb0f299d016c36d08cb6d849ca52210
#
_entry.id   feb0f299d016c36d08cb6d849ca52210
#
_cell.length_a   1.000
_cell.length_b   1.000
_cell.length_c   1.000
_cell.angle_alpha   90.00
_cell.angle_beta   90.00
_cell.angle_gamma   90.00
#
_symmetry.space_group_name_H-M   'P 1'
#
loop_
_entity.id
_entity.type
_entity.pdbx_description
1 polymer ?
#
loop_
_entity_poly.entity_id
_entity_poly.type
_entity_poly.pdbx_seq_one_letter_code
_entity_poly.pdbx_strand_id
1 'polypeptide(L)'
;MHTYHKPLDLVRQRPPERPVAIARPDAVATAAHWFQENFKGDVFYAVKANPSPWVIEALPANGVTSFDVASVPEIELVAQFAPGSRMAFMHPVKSRAAIAAAYFDHGVRTFALVTHEVLVNILAATGDAKDLNLI
;
A
#
# COMPACT_ATOMS: atom_id res chain seq x y z
N MET A 1 12.89 16.92 -12.10
CA MET A 1 12.01 16.07 -12.90
C MET A 1 11.64 16.87 -14.15
N HIS A 2 11.71 16.27 -15.36
CA HIS A 2 11.26 16.94 -16.59
C HIS A 2 9.83 16.55 -16.88
N THR A 3 9.01 17.50 -17.32
CA THR A 3 7.61 17.29 -17.67
C THR A 3 7.44 17.33 -19.18
N TYR A 4 6.70 16.35 -19.73
CA TYR A 4 6.39 16.23 -21.14
C TYR A 4 4.88 16.00 -21.30
N HIS A 5 4.26 16.56 -22.33
CA HIS A 5 2.84 16.36 -22.60
C HIS A 5 2.54 14.93 -23.05
N LYS A 6 3.45 14.33 -23.80
CA LYS A 6 3.32 12.95 -24.31
C LYS A 6 4.67 12.23 -24.22
N PRO A 7 4.69 10.92 -24.03
CA PRO A 7 5.93 10.12 -24.06
C PRO A 7 6.76 10.34 -25.31
N LEU A 8 6.12 10.55 -26.47
CA LEU A 8 6.79 10.79 -27.72
C LEU A 8 7.58 12.11 -27.75
N ASP A 9 7.17 13.10 -26.97
CA ASP A 9 7.87 14.38 -26.86
C ASP A 9 9.24 14.22 -26.20
N LEU A 10 9.33 13.33 -25.18
CA LEU A 10 10.61 12.96 -24.60
C LEU A 10 11.55 12.37 -25.67
N VAL A 11 11.05 11.38 -26.43
CA VAL A 11 11.86 10.70 -27.46
C VAL A 11 12.33 11.68 -28.54
N ARG A 12 11.49 12.64 -28.95
CA ARG A 12 11.83 13.64 -29.97
C ARG A 12 12.80 14.70 -29.47
N GLN A 13 12.63 15.16 -28.23
CA GLN A 13 13.43 16.26 -27.67
C GLN A 13 14.73 15.77 -27.03
N ARG A 14 14.70 14.57 -26.42
CA ARG A 14 15.82 14.00 -25.70
C ARG A 14 15.78 12.48 -25.79
N PRO A 15 16.21 11.88 -26.92
CA PRO A 15 16.20 10.44 -27.09
C PRO A 15 16.93 9.73 -25.95
N PRO A 16 16.27 8.89 -25.16
CA PRO A 16 16.92 8.20 -24.05
C PRO A 16 17.74 7.01 -24.57
N GLU A 17 18.96 6.85 -24.07
CA GLU A 17 19.81 5.67 -24.35
C GLU A 17 19.45 4.46 -23.48
N ARG A 18 18.62 4.65 -22.46
CA ARG A 18 18.19 3.62 -21.51
C ARG A 18 16.66 3.67 -21.30
N PRO A 19 16.05 2.58 -20.84
CA PRO A 19 14.63 2.59 -20.45
C PRO A 19 14.33 3.72 -19.46
N VAL A 20 13.23 4.43 -19.70
CA VAL A 20 12.76 5.54 -18.87
C VAL A 20 11.39 5.23 -18.32
N ALA A 21 11.22 5.38 -17.00
CA ALA A 21 9.93 5.34 -16.35
C ALA A 21 9.22 6.69 -16.47
N ILE A 22 7.96 6.66 -16.86
CA ILE A 22 7.12 7.86 -16.99
C ILE A 22 6.05 7.82 -15.90
N ALA A 23 6.12 8.78 -14.97
CA ALA A 23 5.09 8.99 -13.97
C ALA A 23 3.90 9.75 -14.60
N ARG A 24 2.68 9.31 -14.30
CA ARG A 24 1.43 9.93 -14.72
C ARG A 24 0.54 10.20 -13.52
N PRO A 25 0.75 11.29 -12.77
CA PRO A 25 -0.02 11.60 -11.56
C PRO A 25 -1.54 11.67 -11.81
N ASP A 26 -1.95 12.28 -12.93
CA ASP A 26 -3.37 12.37 -13.31
C ASP A 26 -4.03 11.00 -13.49
N ALA A 27 -3.28 10.00 -13.97
CA ALA A 27 -3.81 8.65 -14.11
C ALA A 27 -4.03 7.97 -12.74
N VAL A 28 -3.19 8.25 -11.75
CA VAL A 28 -3.37 7.79 -10.37
C VAL A 28 -4.63 8.42 -9.79
N ALA A 29 -4.80 9.74 -9.92
CA ALA A 29 -5.97 10.47 -9.45
C ALA A 29 -7.26 9.94 -10.10
N THR A 30 -7.27 9.80 -11.43
CA THR A 30 -8.42 9.28 -12.18
C THR A 30 -8.81 7.87 -11.71
N ALA A 31 -7.84 6.97 -11.54
CA ALA A 31 -8.11 5.62 -11.06
C ALA A 31 -8.65 5.62 -9.63
N ALA A 32 -8.06 6.41 -8.73
CA ALA A 32 -8.49 6.53 -7.35
C ALA A 32 -9.96 6.99 -7.25
N HIS A 33 -10.31 8.05 -7.95
CA HIS A 33 -11.68 8.57 -7.98
C HIS A 33 -12.65 7.57 -8.58
N TRP A 34 -12.27 6.91 -9.68
CA TRP A 34 -13.14 5.90 -10.30
C TRP A 34 -13.51 4.77 -9.33
N PHE A 35 -12.55 4.24 -8.57
CA PHE A 35 -12.82 3.19 -7.59
C PHE A 35 -13.72 3.68 -6.46
N GLN A 36 -13.51 4.89 -5.95
CA GLN A 36 -14.34 5.47 -4.89
C GLN A 36 -15.79 5.69 -5.34
N GLU A 37 -16.00 6.10 -6.58
CA GLU A 37 -17.34 6.36 -7.13
C GLU A 37 -18.08 5.09 -7.50
N ASN A 38 -17.37 4.04 -7.95
CA ASN A 38 -18.00 2.87 -8.56
C ASN A 38 -17.93 1.60 -7.71
N PHE A 39 -17.08 1.55 -6.68
CA PHE A 39 -16.95 0.40 -5.79
C PHE A 39 -17.66 0.68 -4.46
N LYS A 40 -18.67 -0.18 -4.15
CA LYS A 40 -19.44 -0.08 -2.88
C LYS A 40 -18.72 -0.84 -1.76
N GLY A 41 -17.63 -0.29 -1.25
CA GLY A 41 -16.86 -0.89 -0.17
C GLY A 41 -15.59 -0.11 0.10
N ASP A 42 -14.79 -0.57 1.04
CA ASP A 42 -13.50 0.03 1.34
C ASP A 42 -12.48 -0.31 0.24
N VAL A 43 -11.81 0.70 -0.29
CA VAL A 43 -10.76 0.54 -1.30
C VAL A 43 -9.42 0.47 -0.60
N PHE A 44 -8.72 -0.66 -0.75
CA PHE A 44 -7.35 -0.84 -0.30
C PHE A 44 -6.41 -0.87 -1.50
N TYR A 45 -5.41 0.00 -1.48
CA TYR A 45 -4.35 -0.04 -2.50
C TYR A 45 -3.33 -1.13 -2.17
N ALA A 46 -3.15 -2.08 -3.06
CA ALA A 46 -2.13 -3.12 -2.92
C ALA A 46 -0.73 -2.54 -3.23
N VAL A 47 0.09 -2.34 -2.20
CA VAL A 47 1.41 -1.70 -2.31
C VAL A 47 2.32 -2.43 -3.31
N LYS A 48 2.26 -3.76 -3.33
CA LYS A 48 3.01 -4.61 -4.28
C LYS A 48 2.77 -4.30 -5.77
N ALA A 49 1.63 -3.67 -6.10
CA ALA A 49 1.32 -3.32 -7.49
C ALA A 49 2.24 -2.22 -8.03
N ASN A 50 2.50 -1.20 -7.21
CA ASN A 50 3.51 -0.18 -7.50
C ASN A 50 3.96 0.48 -6.18
N PRO A 51 5.10 0.07 -5.60
CA PRO A 51 5.61 0.59 -4.35
C PRO A 51 6.38 1.91 -4.50
N SER A 52 6.28 2.59 -5.64
CA SER A 52 6.97 3.86 -5.84
C SER A 52 6.51 4.89 -4.81
N PRO A 53 7.42 5.57 -4.08
CA PRO A 53 7.07 6.56 -3.07
C PRO A 53 6.07 7.61 -3.52
N TRP A 54 6.25 8.14 -4.74
CA TRP A 54 5.36 9.15 -5.30
C TRP A 54 3.91 8.66 -5.51
N VAL A 55 3.71 7.35 -5.76
CA VAL A 55 2.35 6.75 -5.85
C VAL A 55 1.72 6.69 -4.47
N ILE A 56 2.47 6.16 -3.49
CA ILE A 56 2.00 6.03 -2.11
C ILE A 56 1.64 7.40 -1.53
N GLU A 57 2.44 8.42 -1.80
CA GLU A 57 2.18 9.81 -1.37
C GLU A 57 0.97 10.44 -2.08
N ALA A 58 0.75 10.14 -3.36
CA ALA A 58 -0.35 10.72 -4.13
C ALA A 58 -1.73 10.14 -3.76
N LEU A 59 -1.81 8.91 -3.28
CA LEU A 59 -3.08 8.21 -3.03
C LEU A 59 -3.94 8.87 -1.95
N PRO A 60 -3.43 9.25 -0.76
CA PRO A 60 -4.22 9.94 0.27
C PRO A 60 -4.81 11.28 -0.20
N ALA A 61 -4.03 12.05 -0.97
CA ALA A 61 -4.50 13.31 -1.55
C ALA A 61 -5.67 13.12 -2.54
N ASN A 62 -5.86 11.87 -3.04
CA ASN A 62 -6.94 11.49 -3.94
C ASN A 62 -7.96 10.55 -3.25
N GLY A 63 -8.02 10.57 -1.90
CA GLY A 63 -9.05 9.90 -1.10
C GLY A 63 -8.81 8.41 -0.82
N VAL A 64 -7.72 7.81 -1.30
CA VAL A 64 -7.35 6.42 -0.98
C VAL A 64 -6.41 6.41 0.22
N THR A 65 -6.96 6.14 1.41
CA THR A 65 -6.26 6.18 2.70
C THR A 65 -6.08 4.80 3.34
N SER A 66 -6.34 3.74 2.58
CA SER A 66 -6.19 2.35 3.06
C SER A 66 -5.28 1.55 2.13
N PHE A 67 -4.36 0.77 2.72
CA PHE A 67 -3.33 0.05 2.01
C PHE A 67 -3.32 -1.44 2.37
N ASP A 68 -3.28 -2.31 1.35
CA ASP A 68 -2.96 -3.73 1.49
C ASP A 68 -1.44 -3.87 1.45
N VAL A 69 -0.87 -4.35 2.55
CA VAL A 69 0.56 -4.54 2.72
C VAL A 69 0.88 -6.03 2.90
N ALA A 70 1.98 -6.48 2.31
CA ALA A 70 2.39 -7.88 2.31
C ALA A 70 3.68 -8.14 3.12
N SER A 71 4.36 -7.09 3.59
CA SER A 71 5.64 -7.21 4.30
C SER A 71 5.91 -6.01 5.20
N VAL A 72 6.83 -6.15 6.16
CA VAL A 72 7.26 -5.04 7.03
C VAL A 72 7.84 -3.87 6.22
N PRO A 73 8.70 -4.08 5.20
CA PRO A 73 9.15 -2.98 4.36
C PRO A 73 8.03 -2.21 3.65
N GLU A 74 6.94 -2.88 3.25
CA GLU A 74 5.76 -2.18 2.69
C GLU A 74 5.01 -1.37 3.75
N ILE A 75 4.91 -1.88 5.00
CA ILE A 75 4.34 -1.15 6.13
C ILE A 75 5.16 0.12 6.42
N GLU A 76 6.48 0.00 6.47
CA GLU A 76 7.39 1.13 6.67
C GLU A 76 7.26 2.17 5.55
N LEU A 77 7.15 1.72 4.31
CA LEU A 77 6.96 2.59 3.16
C LEU A 77 5.65 3.39 3.28
N VAL A 78 4.55 2.73 3.62
CA VAL A 78 3.26 3.42 3.83
C VAL A 78 3.33 4.37 5.01
N ALA A 79 3.92 3.95 6.13
CA ALA A 79 4.09 4.82 7.31
C ALA A 79 4.89 6.09 6.99
N GLN A 80 5.89 5.98 6.11
CA GLN A 80 6.73 7.10 5.71
C GLN A 80 6.04 8.06 4.74
N PHE A 81 5.36 7.55 3.69
CA PHE A 81 4.86 8.36 2.58
C PHE A 81 3.34 8.61 2.60
N ALA A 82 2.61 7.89 3.44
CA ALA A 82 1.17 8.07 3.67
C ALA A 82 0.84 7.96 5.17
N PRO A 83 1.43 8.82 6.03
CA PRO A 83 1.25 8.74 7.48
C PRO A 83 -0.22 8.85 7.88
N GLY A 84 -0.63 8.07 8.88
CA GLY A 84 -2.01 8.03 9.36
C GLY A 84 -2.97 7.18 8.51
N SER A 85 -2.50 6.57 7.43
CA SER A 85 -3.30 5.67 6.62
C SER A 85 -3.55 4.33 7.33
N ARG A 86 -4.72 3.74 7.05
CA ARG A 86 -5.07 2.40 7.53
C ARG A 86 -4.33 1.34 6.74
N MET A 87 -3.74 0.37 7.42
CA MET A 87 -3.06 -0.75 6.79
C MET A 87 -3.71 -2.08 7.15
N ALA A 88 -3.81 -2.98 6.16
CA ALA A 88 -4.19 -4.37 6.34
C ALA A 88 -3.04 -5.28 5.92
N PHE A 89 -2.56 -6.13 6.81
CA PHE A 89 -1.47 -7.07 6.54
C PHE A 89 -2.04 -8.36 5.94
N MET A 90 -2.12 -8.37 4.61
CA MET A 90 -2.90 -9.35 3.85
C MET A 90 -2.10 -10.58 3.41
N HIS A 91 -0.77 -10.60 3.59
CA HIS A 91 0.04 -11.78 3.22
C HIS A 91 -0.40 -12.99 4.05
N PRO A 92 -0.70 -14.16 3.44
CA PRO A 92 -1.16 -15.35 4.17
C PRO A 92 -0.12 -15.85 5.19
N VAL A 93 1.15 -15.90 4.78
CA VAL A 93 2.26 -16.38 5.62
C VAL A 93 2.99 -15.19 6.25
N LYS A 94 2.82 -15.03 7.56
CA LYS A 94 3.43 -13.96 8.35
C LYS A 94 4.24 -14.55 9.51
N SER A 95 5.49 -14.12 9.68
CA SER A 95 6.26 -14.47 10.88
C SER A 95 5.70 -13.75 12.11
N ARG A 96 5.87 -14.33 13.30
CA ARG A 96 5.48 -13.68 14.55
C ARG A 96 6.17 -12.33 14.74
N ALA A 97 7.45 -12.22 14.38
CA ALA A 97 8.18 -10.96 14.45
C ALA A 97 7.56 -9.89 13.54
N ALA A 98 7.17 -10.24 12.30
CA ALA A 98 6.51 -9.32 11.38
C ALA A 98 5.12 -8.89 11.88
N ILE A 99 4.35 -9.80 12.50
CA ILE A 99 3.06 -9.48 13.12
C ILE A 99 3.24 -8.52 14.29
N ALA A 100 4.22 -8.80 15.17
CA ALA A 100 4.52 -7.95 16.33
C ALA A 100 4.95 -6.55 15.90
N ALA A 101 5.87 -6.42 14.95
CA ALA A 101 6.30 -5.13 14.40
C ALA A 101 5.12 -4.37 13.78
N ALA A 102 4.30 -5.03 12.95
CA ALA A 102 3.12 -4.43 12.36
C ALA A 102 2.15 -3.87 13.42
N TYR A 103 1.89 -4.65 14.48
CA TYR A 103 0.94 -4.29 15.51
C TYR A 103 1.48 -3.21 16.47
N PHE A 104 2.68 -3.42 17.06
CA PHE A 104 3.19 -2.55 18.11
C PHE A 104 3.87 -1.30 17.56
N ASP A 105 4.65 -1.42 16.48
CA ASP A 105 5.47 -0.32 15.97
C ASP A 105 4.71 0.54 14.95
N HIS A 106 3.77 -0.07 14.21
CA HIS A 106 3.05 0.60 13.12
C HIS A 106 1.53 0.69 13.28
N GLY A 107 0.98 0.17 14.37
CA GLY A 107 -0.45 0.30 14.67
C GLY A 107 -1.38 -0.47 13.73
N VAL A 108 -0.88 -1.48 13.00
CA VAL A 108 -1.72 -2.32 12.15
C VAL A 108 -2.67 -3.14 13.01
N ARG A 109 -3.95 -3.14 12.66
CA ARG A 109 -5.01 -3.86 13.39
C ARG A 109 -5.74 -4.88 12.53
N THR A 110 -5.57 -4.82 11.21
CA THR A 110 -6.24 -5.72 10.27
C THR A 110 -5.24 -6.74 9.72
N PHE A 111 -5.57 -8.02 9.86
CA PHE A 111 -4.72 -9.14 9.43
C PHE A 111 -5.53 -10.18 8.68
N ALA A 112 -4.98 -10.69 7.55
CA ALA A 112 -5.56 -11.84 6.86
C ALA A 112 -5.46 -13.10 7.72
N LEU A 113 -6.59 -13.84 7.80
CA LEU A 113 -6.72 -15.08 8.53
C LEU A 113 -7.10 -16.21 7.57
N VAL A 114 -6.18 -17.15 7.36
CA VAL A 114 -6.38 -18.28 6.42
C VAL A 114 -6.43 -19.63 7.10
N THR A 115 -5.81 -19.80 8.28
CA THR A 115 -5.81 -21.05 9.05
C THR A 115 -5.84 -20.78 10.55
N HIS A 116 -6.20 -21.82 11.32
CA HIS A 116 -6.13 -21.76 12.79
C HIS A 116 -4.71 -21.47 13.30
N GLU A 117 -3.69 -21.99 12.64
CA GLU A 117 -2.29 -21.73 13.01
C GLU A 117 -1.92 -20.26 12.85
N VAL A 118 -2.42 -19.62 11.79
CA VAL A 118 -2.24 -18.17 11.59
C VAL A 118 -2.92 -17.39 12.70
N LEU A 119 -4.12 -17.78 13.15
CA LEU A 119 -4.79 -17.17 14.28
C LEU A 119 -3.95 -17.28 15.57
N VAL A 120 -3.47 -18.48 15.88
CA VAL A 120 -2.60 -18.71 17.06
C VAL A 120 -1.34 -17.82 16.98
N ASN A 121 -0.74 -17.71 15.81
CA ASN A 121 0.44 -16.86 15.62
C ASN A 121 0.13 -15.38 15.80
N ILE A 122 -1.01 -14.90 15.28
CA ILE A 122 -1.44 -13.51 15.44
C ILE A 122 -1.68 -13.19 16.93
N LEU A 123 -2.46 -14.01 17.62
CA LEU A 123 -2.77 -13.81 19.03
C LEU A 123 -1.49 -13.82 19.87
N ALA A 124 -0.63 -14.83 19.70
CA ALA A 124 0.63 -14.93 20.45
C ALA A 124 1.57 -13.74 20.18
N ALA A 125 1.63 -13.24 18.92
CA ALA A 125 2.51 -12.13 18.56
C ALA A 125 1.98 -10.76 19.01
N THR A 126 0.68 -10.62 19.26
CA THR A 126 0.01 -9.38 19.68
C THR A 126 -0.33 -9.35 21.17
N GLY A 127 0.02 -10.41 21.93
CA GLY A 127 -0.30 -10.52 23.35
C GLY A 127 -1.81 -10.67 23.61
N ASP A 128 -2.49 -11.49 22.82
CA ASP A 128 -3.94 -11.73 22.88
C ASP A 128 -4.79 -10.44 22.75
N ALA A 129 -4.34 -9.53 21.89
CA ALA A 129 -5.00 -8.26 21.63
C ALA A 129 -6.48 -8.44 21.26
N LYS A 130 -7.35 -7.52 21.75
CA LYS A 130 -8.80 -7.58 21.54
C LYS A 130 -9.31 -6.61 20.48
N ASP A 131 -8.43 -5.74 19.99
CA ASP A 131 -8.71 -4.71 18.99
C ASP A 131 -8.30 -5.12 17.56
N LEU A 132 -8.20 -6.43 17.32
CA LEU A 132 -7.85 -7.00 16.02
C LEU A 132 -9.07 -7.11 15.12
N ASN A 133 -8.87 -6.79 13.85
CA ASN A 133 -9.79 -7.08 12.76
C ASN A 133 -9.19 -8.22 11.90
N LEU A 134 -9.84 -9.38 11.91
CA LEU A 134 -9.39 -10.57 11.18
C LEU A 134 -10.30 -10.80 9.97
N ILE A 135 -9.72 -10.94 8.78
CA ILE A 135 -10.42 -11.09 7.51
C ILE A 135 -9.81 -12.18 6.63
#